data_932f8739100221410b74c7339a973114
#
_entry.id   932f8739100221410b74c7339a973114
#
_cell.length_a   1.000
_cell.length_b   1.000
_cell.length_c   1.000
_cell.angle_alpha   90.00
_cell.angle_beta   90.00
_cell.angle_gamma   90.00
#
_symmetry.space_group_name_H-M   'P 1'
#
loop_
_entity.id
_entity.type
_entity.pdbx_description
1 polymer ?
#
loop_
_entity_poly.entity_id
_entity_poly.type
_entity_poly.pdbx_seq_one_letter_code
_entity_poly.pdbx_strand_id
1 'polypeptide(L)'
;MENYEDPNNIEKIFGHLVDKYESLSEDATLEELSSLTNQITEATKSYNSTIEPEGDGIPQKIMITLKYSNDSKNENPEYVYKSDSGFDLRSSEEKVIEPKQVELIGTGLSFDIPRGFEIQVRSRSGLAAKKNLFVLNSPGTVDQGYIGEVKVILANFSDTSVLS
;
A
#
# COMPACT_ATOMS: atom_id res chain seq x y z
N MET A 1 1.61 -23.05 29.42
CA MET A 1 2.53 -22.40 28.49
C MET A 1 2.18 -22.92 27.11
N GLU A 2 1.65 -22.07 26.25
CA GLU A 2 1.38 -22.44 24.88
C GLU A 2 2.71 -22.62 24.14
N ASN A 3 2.83 -23.70 23.37
CA ASN A 3 4.07 -24.00 22.65
C ASN A 3 4.10 -23.25 21.31
N TYR A 4 4.87 -22.20 21.25
CA TYR A 4 5.04 -21.33 20.09
C TYR A 4 6.07 -21.86 19.07
N GLU A 5 6.66 -23.06 19.29
CA GLU A 5 7.72 -23.60 18.46
C GLU A 5 7.21 -24.42 17.25
N ASP A 6 5.90 -24.78 17.22
CA ASP A 6 5.31 -25.52 16.10
C ASP A 6 4.56 -24.56 15.15
N PRO A 7 4.98 -24.44 13.87
CA PRO A 7 4.32 -23.58 12.90
C PRO A 7 2.81 -23.86 12.72
N ASN A 8 2.40 -25.13 12.84
CA ASN A 8 0.97 -25.50 12.73
C ASN A 8 0.17 -25.06 13.96
N ASN A 9 0.83 -24.81 15.07
CA ASN A 9 0.21 -24.32 16.30
C ASN A 9 0.09 -22.81 16.30
N ILE A 10 1.00 -22.11 15.62
CA ILE A 10 1.04 -20.65 15.56
C ILE A 10 -0.21 -20.07 14.88
N GLU A 11 -0.66 -20.64 13.75
CA GLU A 11 -1.90 -20.20 13.10
C GLU A 11 -3.13 -20.31 14.02
N LYS A 12 -3.19 -21.38 14.82
CA LYS A 12 -4.25 -21.56 15.80
C LYS A 12 -4.17 -20.55 16.94
N ILE A 13 -2.96 -20.23 17.39
CA ILE A 13 -2.71 -19.25 18.44
C ILE A 13 -3.11 -17.86 17.94
N PHE A 14 -2.72 -17.47 16.72
CA PHE A 14 -3.13 -16.20 16.15
C PHE A 14 -4.65 -16.14 15.95
N GLY A 15 -5.28 -17.19 15.44
CA GLY A 15 -6.74 -17.26 15.32
C GLY A 15 -7.43 -17.04 16.66
N HIS A 16 -6.98 -17.71 17.72
CA HIS A 16 -7.53 -17.54 19.07
C HIS A 16 -7.33 -16.11 19.62
N LEU A 17 -6.18 -15.49 19.34
CA LEU A 17 -5.91 -14.10 19.77
C LEU A 17 -6.76 -13.09 19.00
N VAL A 18 -7.04 -13.32 17.72
CA VAL A 18 -7.96 -12.50 16.93
C VAL A 18 -9.39 -12.64 17.46
N ASP A 19 -9.87 -13.87 17.65
CA ASP A 19 -11.21 -14.12 18.22
C ASP A 19 -11.38 -13.44 19.60
N LYS A 20 -10.33 -13.50 20.40
CA LYS A 20 -10.32 -12.85 21.72
C LYS A 20 -10.35 -11.33 21.61
N TYR A 21 -9.63 -10.75 20.63
CA TYR A 21 -9.67 -9.31 20.36
C TYR A 21 -11.07 -8.87 19.90
N GLU A 22 -11.67 -9.61 18.97
CA GLU A 22 -13.01 -9.32 18.44
C GLU A 22 -14.11 -9.50 19.51
N SER A 23 -13.86 -10.33 20.53
CA SER A 23 -14.80 -10.56 21.65
C SER A 23 -14.66 -9.54 22.80
N LEU A 24 -13.66 -8.64 22.75
CA LEU A 24 -13.54 -7.59 23.75
C LEU A 24 -14.75 -6.64 23.66
N SER A 25 -15.33 -6.36 24.82
CA SER A 25 -16.42 -5.39 24.93
C SER A 25 -15.92 -3.96 24.69
N GLU A 26 -16.82 -3.04 24.33
CA GLU A 26 -16.50 -1.61 24.23
C GLU A 26 -16.00 -1.01 25.57
N ASP A 27 -16.29 -1.68 26.69
CA ASP A 27 -15.87 -1.30 28.03
C ASP A 27 -14.57 -2.00 28.48
N ALA A 28 -13.83 -2.65 27.57
CA ALA A 28 -12.59 -3.34 27.91
C ALA A 28 -11.59 -2.40 28.57
N THR A 29 -11.00 -2.87 29.66
CA THR A 29 -10.04 -2.07 30.44
C THR A 29 -8.71 -1.93 29.71
N LEU A 30 -7.97 -0.85 30.01
CA LEU A 30 -6.61 -0.65 29.52
C LEU A 30 -5.67 -1.82 29.86
N GLU A 31 -5.90 -2.49 30.99
CA GLU A 31 -5.12 -3.64 31.41
C GLU A 31 -5.39 -4.87 30.54
N GLU A 32 -6.64 -5.14 30.19
CA GLU A 32 -7.02 -6.23 29.28
C GLU A 32 -6.48 -6.01 27.86
N LEU A 33 -6.59 -4.78 27.33
CA LEU A 33 -6.03 -4.41 26.04
C LEU A 33 -4.50 -4.53 26.01
N SER A 34 -3.82 -4.06 27.07
CA SER A 34 -2.37 -4.15 27.20
C SER A 34 -1.90 -5.61 27.29
N SER A 35 -2.61 -6.44 28.07
CA SER A 35 -2.32 -7.86 28.18
C SER A 35 -2.43 -8.58 26.84
N LEU A 36 -3.50 -8.32 26.08
CA LEU A 36 -3.71 -8.92 24.77
C LEU A 36 -2.66 -8.46 23.75
N THR A 37 -2.32 -7.17 23.74
CA THR A 37 -1.27 -6.61 22.90
C THR A 37 0.08 -7.27 23.18
N ASN A 38 0.42 -7.53 24.44
CA ASN A 38 1.64 -8.23 24.82
C ASN A 38 1.62 -9.69 24.34
N GLN A 39 0.49 -10.40 24.44
CA GLN A 39 0.36 -11.76 23.93
C GLN A 39 0.57 -11.83 22.41
N ILE A 40 -0.03 -10.91 21.65
CA ILE A 40 0.15 -10.79 20.20
C ILE A 40 1.63 -10.50 19.87
N THR A 41 2.26 -9.59 20.61
CA THR A 41 3.67 -9.24 20.38
C THR A 41 4.60 -10.43 20.62
N GLU A 42 4.38 -11.20 21.70
CA GLU A 42 5.21 -12.38 21.99
C GLU A 42 4.96 -13.51 20.98
N ALA A 43 3.71 -13.74 20.56
CA ALA A 43 3.41 -14.69 19.50
C ALA A 43 4.10 -14.30 18.18
N THR A 44 4.09 -13.02 17.82
CA THR A 44 4.76 -12.50 16.61
C THR A 44 6.27 -12.67 16.68
N LYS A 45 6.90 -12.39 17.82
CA LYS A 45 8.34 -12.61 18.02
C LYS A 45 8.71 -14.08 17.88
N SER A 46 7.93 -14.96 18.50
CA SER A 46 8.15 -16.40 18.40
C SER A 46 8.01 -16.89 16.96
N TYR A 47 6.96 -16.47 16.26
CA TYR A 47 6.78 -16.78 14.84
C TYR A 47 7.98 -16.35 13.99
N ASN A 48 8.42 -15.11 14.14
CA ASN A 48 9.57 -14.60 13.39
C ASN A 48 10.88 -15.32 13.74
N SER A 49 11.01 -15.87 14.95
CA SER A 49 12.19 -16.66 15.34
C SER A 49 12.18 -18.09 14.81
N THR A 50 11.00 -18.63 14.47
CA THR A 50 10.86 -20.00 13.90
C THR A 50 10.96 -20.03 12.38
N ILE A 51 10.85 -18.85 11.72
CA ILE A 51 11.17 -18.71 10.30
C ILE A 51 12.68 -18.59 10.16
N GLU A 52 13.40 -19.70 10.37
CA GLU A 52 14.80 -19.77 9.95
C GLU A 52 14.82 -19.72 8.41
N PRO A 53 15.61 -18.82 7.80
CA PRO A 53 15.79 -18.88 6.36
C PRO A 53 16.48 -20.22 6.03
N GLU A 54 15.79 -21.11 5.36
CA GLU A 54 16.44 -22.28 4.76
C GLU A 54 17.46 -21.79 3.74
N GLY A 55 18.76 -21.88 4.08
CA GLY A 55 19.87 -21.43 3.27
C GLY A 55 20.74 -20.41 4.00
N ASP A 56 21.78 -19.96 3.38
CA ASP A 56 22.84 -19.04 3.80
C ASP A 56 22.42 -17.65 4.33
N GLY A 57 21.25 -17.54 4.95
CA GLY A 57 20.78 -16.34 5.68
C GLY A 57 20.37 -15.16 4.80
N ILE A 58 20.37 -15.31 3.49
CA ILE A 58 19.86 -14.30 2.57
C ILE A 58 18.36 -14.55 2.36
N PRO A 59 17.48 -13.62 2.79
CA PRO A 59 16.06 -13.76 2.51
C PRO A 59 15.85 -14.01 1.02
N GLN A 60 15.16 -15.10 0.65
CA GLN A 60 14.83 -15.32 -0.76
C GLN A 60 14.07 -14.09 -1.26
N LYS A 61 14.61 -13.43 -2.28
CA LYS A 61 13.98 -12.27 -2.90
C LYS A 61 12.66 -12.73 -3.52
N ILE A 62 11.56 -12.39 -2.87
CA ILE A 62 10.23 -12.62 -3.44
C ILE A 62 10.10 -11.69 -4.64
N MET A 63 10.09 -12.28 -5.84
CA MET A 63 9.85 -11.54 -7.08
C MET A 63 8.35 -11.53 -7.37
N ILE A 64 7.77 -10.33 -7.30
CA ILE A 64 6.37 -10.11 -7.65
C ILE A 64 6.35 -9.46 -9.04
N THR A 65 5.62 -10.07 -9.96
CA THR A 65 5.44 -9.53 -11.31
C THR A 65 4.12 -8.78 -11.37
N LEU A 66 4.19 -7.47 -11.58
CA LEU A 66 3.03 -6.65 -11.87
C LEU A 66 2.91 -6.51 -13.39
N LYS A 67 1.83 -7.04 -13.97
CA LYS A 67 1.52 -6.88 -15.38
C LYS A 67 0.71 -5.61 -15.59
N TYR A 68 0.88 -4.97 -16.74
CA TYR A 68 0.13 -3.75 -17.09
C TYR A 68 -0.07 -3.66 -18.61
N SER A 69 -1.06 -2.85 -19.00
CA SER A 69 -1.18 -2.29 -20.36
C SER A 69 -0.93 -0.78 -20.32
N ASN A 70 -0.41 -0.24 -21.40
CA ASN A 70 -0.17 1.19 -21.56
C ASN A 70 -0.77 1.64 -22.88
N ASP A 71 -1.92 2.29 -22.81
CA ASP A 71 -2.65 2.83 -23.97
C ASP A 71 -2.32 4.33 -24.20
N SER A 72 -1.40 4.89 -23.39
CA SER A 72 -0.91 6.26 -23.58
C SER A 72 0.25 6.33 -24.59
N LYS A 73 0.68 7.55 -24.89
CA LYS A 73 1.90 7.81 -25.67
C LYS A 73 3.15 7.93 -24.76
N ASN A 74 2.97 7.84 -23.46
CA ASN A 74 4.06 7.93 -22.49
C ASN A 74 4.93 6.68 -22.51
N GLU A 75 6.17 6.83 -22.05
CA GLU A 75 7.03 5.70 -21.77
C GLU A 75 6.40 4.79 -20.72
N ASN A 76 6.79 3.52 -20.77
CA ASN A 76 6.36 2.55 -19.78
C ASN A 76 6.79 2.95 -18.36
N PRO A 77 5.98 2.64 -17.35
CA PRO A 77 6.35 2.91 -15.96
C PRO A 77 7.59 2.09 -15.58
N GLU A 78 8.57 2.76 -15.01
CA GLU A 78 9.80 2.13 -14.53
C GLU A 78 10.31 2.80 -13.25
N TYR A 79 11.07 2.05 -12.45
CA TYR A 79 11.78 2.58 -11.30
C TYR A 79 13.02 3.32 -11.77
N VAL A 80 13.16 4.59 -11.42
CA VAL A 80 14.34 5.40 -11.76
C VAL A 80 15.58 4.83 -11.06
N TYR A 81 15.44 4.44 -9.79
CA TYR A 81 16.48 3.78 -9.03
C TYR A 81 15.97 2.45 -8.46
N LYS A 82 16.85 1.46 -8.32
CA LYS A 82 16.51 0.15 -7.74
C LYS A 82 16.03 0.22 -6.28
N SER A 83 16.35 1.31 -5.58
CA SER A 83 15.98 1.59 -4.20
C SER A 83 14.63 2.32 -4.07
N ASP A 84 14.04 2.76 -5.18
CA ASP A 84 12.81 3.52 -5.12
C ASP A 84 11.65 2.66 -4.63
N SER A 85 10.78 3.26 -3.82
CA SER A 85 9.59 2.60 -3.29
C SER A 85 8.41 2.60 -4.25
N GLY A 86 8.53 3.32 -5.37
CA GLY A 86 7.48 3.44 -6.37
C GLY A 86 8.01 4.01 -7.68
N PHE A 87 7.19 3.98 -8.70
CA PHE A 87 7.42 4.61 -9.99
C PHE A 87 6.43 5.75 -10.22
N ASP A 88 6.81 6.70 -11.08
CA ASP A 88 5.95 7.82 -11.41
C ASP A 88 4.84 7.43 -12.39
N LEU A 89 3.62 7.86 -12.12
CA LEU A 89 2.53 7.89 -13.10
C LEU A 89 2.59 9.23 -13.86
N ARG A 90 2.38 9.17 -15.15
CA ARG A 90 2.32 10.34 -16.04
C ARG A 90 0.90 10.55 -16.54
N SER A 91 0.51 11.80 -16.72
CA SER A 91 -0.75 12.13 -17.40
C SER A 91 -0.71 11.64 -18.85
N SER A 92 -1.77 11.02 -19.32
CA SER A 92 -1.92 10.62 -20.74
C SER A 92 -2.41 11.77 -21.62
N GLU A 93 -2.80 12.89 -21.03
CA GLU A 93 -3.35 14.08 -21.69
C GLU A 93 -2.83 15.37 -21.04
N GLU A 94 -2.78 16.44 -21.82
CA GLU A 94 -2.58 17.78 -21.25
C GLU A 94 -3.91 18.31 -20.75
N LYS A 95 -3.97 18.66 -19.47
CA LYS A 95 -5.17 19.20 -18.83
C LYS A 95 -4.81 20.33 -17.89
N VAL A 96 -5.51 21.44 -18.02
CA VAL A 96 -5.36 22.57 -17.11
C VAL A 96 -6.23 22.34 -15.88
N ILE A 97 -5.64 22.44 -14.71
CA ILE A 97 -6.34 22.38 -13.42
C ILE A 97 -6.39 23.80 -12.86
N GLU A 98 -7.58 24.38 -12.87
CA GLU A 98 -7.79 25.75 -12.41
C GLU A 98 -7.57 25.87 -10.89
N PRO A 99 -7.33 27.09 -10.37
CA PRO A 99 -7.17 27.31 -8.93
C PRO A 99 -8.33 26.74 -8.11
N LYS A 100 -8.01 26.02 -7.05
CA LYS A 100 -8.99 25.40 -6.12
C LYS A 100 -9.91 24.38 -6.76
N GLN A 101 -9.55 23.85 -7.93
CA GLN A 101 -10.31 22.80 -8.61
C GLN A 101 -9.67 21.43 -8.42
N VAL A 102 -10.50 20.43 -8.65
CA VAL A 102 -10.14 19.00 -8.63
C VAL A 102 -10.44 18.43 -10.01
N GLU A 103 -9.49 17.69 -10.56
CA GLU A 103 -9.61 17.05 -11.85
C GLU A 103 -9.25 15.57 -11.78
N LEU A 104 -9.94 14.77 -12.56
CA LEU A 104 -9.63 13.35 -12.76
C LEU A 104 -8.72 13.23 -13.99
N ILE A 105 -7.48 12.80 -13.76
CA ILE A 105 -6.42 12.73 -14.79
C ILE A 105 -6.19 11.28 -15.20
N GLY A 106 -6.33 11.00 -16.49
CA GLY A 106 -6.01 9.70 -17.06
C GLY A 106 -4.51 9.42 -17.10
N THR A 107 -4.12 8.17 -16.97
CA THR A 107 -2.73 7.73 -17.10
C THR A 107 -2.50 6.86 -18.33
N GLY A 108 -3.58 6.33 -18.92
CA GLY A 108 -3.53 5.30 -19.97
C GLY A 108 -3.02 3.95 -19.46
N LEU A 109 -2.87 3.74 -18.17
CA LEU A 109 -2.35 2.51 -17.57
C LEU A 109 -3.48 1.71 -16.92
N SER A 110 -3.49 0.41 -17.19
CA SER A 110 -4.31 -0.58 -16.47
C SER A 110 -3.40 -1.69 -15.95
N PHE A 111 -3.71 -2.24 -14.78
CA PHE A 111 -2.85 -3.20 -14.10
C PHE A 111 -3.58 -4.52 -13.81
N ASP A 112 -2.85 -5.63 -13.96
CA ASP A 112 -3.26 -6.95 -13.46
C ASP A 112 -2.56 -7.17 -12.10
N ILE A 113 -3.25 -6.76 -11.03
CA ILE A 113 -2.70 -6.76 -9.68
C ILE A 113 -2.77 -8.17 -9.11
N PRO A 114 -1.63 -8.76 -8.69
CA PRO A 114 -1.60 -10.09 -8.11
C PRO A 114 -2.44 -10.22 -6.85
N ARG A 115 -2.93 -11.43 -6.59
CA ARG A 115 -3.75 -11.70 -5.40
C ARG A 115 -3.00 -11.35 -4.11
N GLY A 116 -3.69 -10.63 -3.21
CA GLY A 116 -3.13 -10.20 -1.92
C GLY A 116 -2.33 -8.91 -1.99
N PHE A 117 -2.37 -8.20 -3.13
CA PHE A 117 -1.69 -6.91 -3.32
C PHE A 117 -2.67 -5.82 -3.74
N GLU A 118 -2.28 -4.59 -3.52
CA GLU A 118 -2.92 -3.37 -3.99
C GLU A 118 -1.88 -2.43 -4.59
N ILE A 119 -2.31 -1.44 -5.37
CA ILE A 119 -1.45 -0.32 -5.76
C ILE A 119 -1.92 0.90 -5.00
N GLN A 120 -0.97 1.65 -4.43
CA GLN A 120 -1.24 2.92 -3.79
C GLN A 120 -0.72 4.07 -4.64
N VAL A 121 -1.64 4.97 -5.02
CA VAL A 121 -1.31 6.24 -5.69
C VAL A 121 -1.07 7.30 -4.64
N ARG A 122 0.12 7.90 -4.66
CA ARG A 122 0.55 8.90 -3.68
C ARG A 122 0.97 10.19 -4.36
N SER A 123 0.86 11.29 -3.63
CA SER A 123 1.36 12.59 -4.08
C SER A 123 2.87 12.58 -4.21
N ARG A 124 3.38 13.24 -5.26
CA ARG A 124 4.81 13.57 -5.35
C ARG A 124 5.10 14.75 -4.44
N SER A 125 6.02 14.58 -3.52
CA SER A 125 6.39 15.61 -2.53
C SER A 125 6.79 16.94 -3.19
N GLY A 126 7.52 16.89 -4.31
CA GLY A 126 7.93 18.08 -5.04
C GLY A 126 6.77 18.86 -5.66
N LEU A 127 5.74 18.18 -6.17
CA LEU A 127 4.54 18.83 -6.70
C LEU A 127 3.70 19.43 -5.56
N ALA A 128 3.51 18.67 -4.49
CA ALA A 128 2.76 19.12 -3.33
C ALA A 128 3.42 20.36 -2.69
N ALA A 129 4.73 20.33 -2.44
CA ALA A 129 5.44 21.40 -1.75
C ALA A 129 5.65 22.66 -2.60
N LYS A 130 5.88 22.51 -3.92
CA LYS A 130 6.28 23.63 -4.78
C LYS A 130 5.13 24.22 -5.60
N LYS A 131 4.12 23.39 -5.90
CA LYS A 131 3.00 23.78 -6.78
C LYS A 131 1.64 23.69 -6.11
N ASN A 132 1.57 23.25 -4.85
CA ASN A 132 0.32 22.96 -4.16
C ASN A 132 -0.60 22.01 -4.96
N LEU A 133 -0.01 21.09 -5.75
CA LEU A 133 -0.68 20.10 -6.54
C LEU A 133 -0.46 18.73 -5.90
N PHE A 134 -1.54 18.04 -5.57
CA PHE A 134 -1.47 16.78 -4.84
C PHE A 134 -2.63 15.83 -5.18
N VAL A 135 -2.45 14.57 -4.90
CA VAL A 135 -3.49 13.54 -5.03
C VAL A 135 -4.47 13.71 -3.86
N LEU A 136 -5.72 14.06 -4.17
CA LEU A 136 -6.72 14.45 -3.17
C LEU A 136 -7.04 13.32 -2.18
N ASN A 137 -7.13 12.08 -2.66
CA ASN A 137 -7.43 10.88 -1.88
C ASN A 137 -6.17 10.10 -1.48
N SER A 138 -5.01 10.75 -1.39
CA SER A 138 -3.74 10.06 -1.10
C SER A 138 -3.72 9.46 0.31
N PRO A 139 -3.36 8.15 0.45
CA PRO A 139 -3.08 7.19 -0.62
C PRO A 139 -4.37 6.74 -1.33
N GLY A 140 -4.41 6.88 -2.67
CA GLY A 140 -5.49 6.33 -3.48
C GLY A 140 -5.26 4.84 -3.70
N THR A 141 -6.21 3.99 -3.30
CA THR A 141 -6.11 2.55 -3.45
C THR A 141 -6.62 2.09 -4.80
N VAL A 142 -5.85 1.24 -5.49
CA VAL A 142 -6.31 0.48 -6.65
C VAL A 142 -6.36 -0.98 -6.23
N ASP A 143 -7.56 -1.51 -6.16
CA ASP A 143 -7.83 -2.85 -5.65
C ASP A 143 -7.44 -3.95 -6.63
N GLN A 144 -7.12 -5.13 -6.08
CA GLN A 144 -7.05 -6.36 -6.86
C GLN A 144 -8.36 -6.55 -7.64
N GLY A 145 -8.24 -6.87 -8.94
CA GLY A 145 -9.41 -7.08 -9.81
C GLY A 145 -9.95 -5.81 -10.46
N TYR A 146 -9.42 -4.62 -10.14
CA TYR A 146 -9.70 -3.42 -10.92
C TYR A 146 -8.95 -3.51 -12.26
N ILE A 147 -9.70 -3.69 -13.34
CA ILE A 147 -9.16 -3.89 -14.71
C ILE A 147 -9.23 -2.63 -15.57
N GLY A 148 -9.81 -1.55 -15.03
CA GLY A 148 -9.94 -0.29 -15.76
C GLY A 148 -8.66 0.54 -15.75
N GLU A 149 -8.67 1.64 -16.51
CA GLU A 149 -7.61 2.64 -16.49
C GLU A 149 -7.48 3.26 -15.09
N VAL A 150 -6.26 3.29 -14.57
CA VAL A 150 -5.95 4.02 -13.34
C VAL A 150 -5.99 5.51 -13.61
N LYS A 151 -6.87 6.22 -12.91
CA LYS A 151 -6.99 7.68 -12.99
C LYS A 151 -6.64 8.30 -11.64
N VAL A 152 -6.00 9.45 -11.69
CA VAL A 152 -5.53 10.16 -10.51
C VAL A 152 -6.41 11.38 -10.24
N ILE A 153 -6.93 11.48 -9.01
CA ILE A 153 -7.70 12.64 -8.57
C ILE A 153 -6.71 13.71 -8.08
N LEU A 154 -6.43 14.70 -8.93
CA LEU A 154 -5.52 15.80 -8.60
C LEU A 154 -6.29 17.03 -8.12
N ALA A 155 -5.82 17.63 -7.02
CA ALA A 155 -6.31 18.88 -6.49
C ALA A 155 -5.25 19.98 -6.66
N ASN A 156 -5.64 21.10 -7.24
CA ASN A 156 -4.82 22.30 -7.31
C ASN A 156 -5.22 23.25 -6.16
N PHE A 157 -4.39 23.31 -5.12
CA PHE A 157 -4.62 24.20 -3.97
C PHE A 157 -3.88 25.55 -4.10
N SER A 158 -3.28 25.82 -5.25
CA SER A 158 -2.64 27.11 -5.55
C SER A 158 -3.65 28.19 -5.98
N ASP A 159 -3.17 29.40 -6.17
CA ASP A 159 -3.95 30.53 -6.71
C ASP A 159 -3.72 30.73 -8.23
N THR A 160 -3.02 29.79 -8.86
CA THR A 160 -2.73 29.80 -10.30
C THR A 160 -3.12 28.48 -10.93
N SER A 161 -3.46 28.49 -12.22
CA SER A 161 -3.70 27.28 -13.00
C SER A 161 -2.42 26.45 -13.13
N VAL A 162 -2.55 25.12 -13.12
CA VAL A 162 -1.45 24.17 -13.29
C VAL A 162 -1.77 23.25 -14.46
N LEU A 163 -0.78 23.01 -15.32
CA LEU A 163 -0.86 22.02 -16.39
C LEU A 163 -0.42 20.65 -15.83
N SER A 164 -1.23 19.61 -16.05
CA SER A 164 -0.95 18.23 -15.65
C SER A 164 0.07 17.57 -16.55
#